data_af59fb03c7e547391a17926a3e28113e
#
_entry.id   af59fb03c7e547391a17926a3e28113e
#
_cell.length_a   1.000
_cell.length_b   1.000
_cell.length_c   1.000
_cell.angle_alpha   90.00
_cell.angle_beta   90.00
_cell.angle_gamma   90.00
#
_symmetry.space_group_name_H-M   'P 1'
#
loop_
_entity.id
_entity.type
_entity.pdbx_description
1 polymer ?
#
loop_
_entity_poly.entity_id
_entity_poly.type
_entity_poly.pdbx_seq_one_letter_code
_entity_poly.pdbx_strand_id
1 'polypeptide(L)'
;MTTPEILATQVDLFGLMTVLGEHLYSTPFVALRELVQNAHDSCVRRRLEDPQAFEPEIRVVCDPAAGTLAVSDSGAGLTRDEIVRYLATIGAGYTRKLREQHDTDDLIGLFGLGFLSAFVIATRVAVTTSSYQSPDTTLLYQSRTGERFSIESVDARPVGTTVTLHLKDNFRELSDESALRARLLHYCALLPLPVFVGHDPVAVNAQPAPWRVADAHPARARGIRLDFARRLERRFDPLCTIDVAPQDGTDVRGLLWIHDAATYGTSDNRNLHVYVRGMLLDDDARELLPPWAGFVSGAIESARLTPTASREDLQRDPAYRAVAAAIAEALVAGMKQVAEHEPEAWRRVLVRHNEALLGAALCDDRLFDLLADELTVPTSEGDLAVAVVQRRGQGKLYASLSPRGGFEEVLFRALRVPVVVGTRYGALPFVRRHAERRGGAVIELGTAAGNKRVFPPAELPADDLAFLSNMLTRPGQRLIAARFAPAELPLVLVPDREAELKRRVESDEAAGRIASGALGLMRMFTAKIDASVDADLYVNLDNPAIARLLEHRADVDVAHPGVKLLRALVAFVAGASEAAANEADGLHTALAEYGRAVCELLDTPRPAR
;
A
#
# COMPACT_ATOMS: atom_id res chain seq x y z
N MET A 1 -59.15 -28.98 14.41
CA MET A 1 -57.74 -28.50 14.30
C MET A 1 -57.00 -29.53 13.48
N THR A 2 -56.70 -29.19 12.23
CA THR A 2 -55.91 -30.05 11.35
C THR A 2 -54.44 -30.01 11.80
N THR A 3 -53.89 -31.17 12.10
CA THR A 3 -52.47 -31.33 12.44
C THR A 3 -51.65 -30.82 11.25
N PRO A 4 -50.67 -29.94 11.43
CA PRO A 4 -49.85 -29.45 10.31
C PRO A 4 -49.06 -30.63 9.70
N GLU A 5 -49.13 -30.75 8.39
CA GLU A 5 -48.34 -31.71 7.63
C GLU A 5 -46.89 -31.25 7.62
N ILE A 6 -45.98 -32.08 8.12
CA ILE A 6 -44.53 -31.81 8.15
C ILE A 6 -43.95 -32.45 6.89
N LEU A 7 -43.53 -31.60 5.94
CA LEU A 7 -42.87 -32.02 4.69
C LEU A 7 -41.37 -31.84 4.80
N ALA A 8 -40.60 -32.76 4.24
CA ALA A 8 -39.16 -32.63 4.11
C ALA A 8 -38.79 -31.70 2.94
N THR A 9 -37.82 -30.80 3.15
CA THR A 9 -37.26 -29.97 2.09
C THR A 9 -36.54 -30.84 1.06
N GLN A 10 -36.84 -30.66 -0.22
CA GLN A 10 -36.14 -31.36 -1.31
C GLN A 10 -34.97 -30.49 -1.79
N VAL A 11 -33.86 -31.14 -2.18
CA VAL A 11 -32.68 -30.47 -2.73
C VAL A 11 -32.58 -30.80 -4.21
N ASP A 12 -32.61 -29.75 -5.04
CA ASP A 12 -32.25 -29.87 -6.45
C ASP A 12 -30.73 -29.83 -6.58
N LEU A 13 -30.12 -31.00 -6.82
CA LEU A 13 -28.68 -31.11 -6.92
C LEU A 13 -28.13 -30.37 -8.15
N PHE A 14 -28.87 -30.36 -9.27
CA PHE A 14 -28.44 -29.64 -10.48
C PHE A 14 -28.42 -28.12 -10.23
N GLY A 15 -29.46 -27.59 -9.60
CA GLY A 15 -29.51 -26.18 -9.19
C GLY A 15 -28.37 -25.82 -8.22
N LEU A 16 -28.09 -26.70 -7.22
CA LEU A 16 -26.96 -26.50 -6.30
C LEU A 16 -25.62 -26.51 -7.04
N MET A 17 -25.41 -27.42 -8.00
CA MET A 17 -24.18 -27.49 -8.79
C MET A 17 -23.97 -26.25 -9.68
N THR A 18 -25.06 -25.69 -10.22
CA THR A 18 -25.02 -24.44 -10.98
C THR A 18 -24.57 -23.29 -10.09
N VAL A 19 -25.16 -23.16 -8.90
CA VAL A 19 -24.77 -22.12 -7.92
C VAL A 19 -23.30 -22.27 -7.49
N LEU A 20 -22.84 -23.51 -7.23
CA LEU A 20 -21.46 -23.77 -6.88
C LEU A 20 -20.48 -23.43 -8.02
N GLY A 21 -20.86 -23.78 -9.28
CA GLY A 21 -19.99 -23.59 -10.43
C GLY A 21 -19.94 -22.17 -10.96
N GLU A 22 -21.04 -21.41 -10.84
CA GLU A 22 -21.15 -20.07 -11.41
C GLU A 22 -20.87 -18.95 -10.37
N HIS A 23 -21.09 -19.22 -9.08
CA HIS A 23 -21.08 -18.17 -8.05
C HIS A 23 -20.15 -18.43 -6.86
N LEU A 24 -19.77 -19.67 -6.60
CA LEU A 24 -18.94 -19.98 -5.43
C LEU A 24 -17.45 -20.13 -5.77
N TYR A 25 -17.10 -20.44 -7.01
CA TYR A 25 -15.72 -20.67 -7.43
C TYR A 25 -15.31 -19.71 -8.53
N SER A 26 -14.32 -18.88 -8.28
CA SER A 26 -13.80 -17.88 -9.23
C SER A 26 -13.09 -18.51 -10.43
N THR A 27 -12.53 -19.71 -10.24
CA THR A 27 -11.77 -20.44 -11.28
C THR A 27 -11.98 -21.96 -11.22
N PRO A 28 -11.88 -22.68 -12.37
CA PRO A 28 -11.97 -24.14 -12.40
C PRO A 28 -10.83 -24.85 -11.64
N PHE A 29 -9.73 -24.16 -11.35
CA PHE A 29 -8.61 -24.71 -10.57
C PHE A 29 -8.94 -24.94 -9.10
N VAL A 30 -10.03 -24.36 -8.59
CA VAL A 30 -10.53 -24.66 -7.23
C VAL A 30 -10.88 -26.14 -7.09
N ALA A 31 -11.43 -26.78 -8.13
CA ALA A 31 -11.70 -28.22 -8.10
C ALA A 31 -10.41 -29.04 -7.95
N LEU A 32 -9.32 -28.66 -8.61
CA LEU A 32 -8.01 -29.30 -8.43
C LEU A 32 -7.51 -29.14 -6.99
N ARG A 33 -7.61 -27.93 -6.43
CA ARG A 33 -7.23 -27.65 -5.04
C ARG A 33 -8.00 -28.54 -4.06
N GLU A 34 -9.31 -28.65 -4.22
CA GLU A 34 -10.17 -29.47 -3.37
C GLU A 34 -9.80 -30.97 -3.44
N LEU A 35 -9.50 -31.49 -4.64
CA LEU A 35 -9.07 -32.88 -4.81
C LEU A 35 -7.72 -33.15 -4.14
N VAL A 36 -6.76 -32.24 -4.25
CA VAL A 36 -5.46 -32.37 -3.56
C VAL A 36 -5.62 -32.25 -2.04
N GLN A 37 -6.52 -31.40 -1.55
CA GLN A 37 -6.86 -31.33 -0.12
C GLN A 37 -7.45 -32.65 0.39
N ASN A 38 -8.37 -33.25 -0.35
CA ASN A 38 -8.95 -34.54 0.00
C ASN A 38 -7.89 -35.66 0.02
N ALA A 39 -6.97 -35.64 -0.96
CA ALA A 39 -5.84 -36.57 -1.01
C ALA A 39 -4.89 -36.39 0.19
N HIS A 40 -4.59 -35.12 0.56
CA HIS A 40 -3.81 -34.83 1.75
C HIS A 40 -4.49 -35.35 3.03
N ASP A 41 -5.76 -35.03 3.22
CA ASP A 41 -6.53 -35.44 4.40
C ASP A 41 -6.67 -36.97 4.48
N SER A 42 -6.76 -37.67 3.34
CA SER A 42 -6.72 -39.12 3.25
C SER A 42 -5.39 -39.68 3.77
N CYS A 43 -4.27 -39.07 3.41
CA CYS A 43 -2.94 -39.48 3.91
C CYS A 43 -2.78 -39.19 5.42
N VAL A 44 -3.24 -38.03 5.90
CA VAL A 44 -3.24 -37.69 7.33
C VAL A 44 -4.09 -38.68 8.11
N ARG A 45 -5.30 -39.00 7.62
CA ARG A 45 -6.18 -40.01 8.20
C ARG A 45 -5.46 -41.37 8.35
N ARG A 46 -4.81 -41.86 7.28
CA ARG A 46 -4.09 -43.13 7.33
C ARG A 46 -2.98 -43.14 8.37
N ARG A 47 -2.23 -42.04 8.50
CA ARG A 47 -1.22 -41.88 9.57
C ARG A 47 -1.80 -41.98 10.98
N LEU A 48 -3.03 -41.54 11.18
CA LEU A 48 -3.70 -41.55 12.49
C LEU A 48 -4.35 -42.88 12.81
N GLU A 49 -4.90 -43.56 11.79
CA GLU A 49 -5.75 -44.75 11.99
C GLU A 49 -5.04 -46.09 11.65
N ASP A 50 -4.09 -46.10 10.69
CA ASP A 50 -3.38 -47.30 10.25
C ASP A 50 -2.04 -47.42 11.00
N PRO A 51 -1.84 -48.53 11.81
CA PRO A 51 -0.58 -48.75 12.50
C PRO A 51 0.58 -49.12 11.56
N GLN A 52 0.30 -49.43 10.29
CA GLN A 52 1.32 -49.78 9.31
C GLN A 52 2.01 -48.51 8.75
N ALA A 53 3.34 -48.53 8.72
CA ALA A 53 4.12 -47.46 8.10
C ALA A 53 3.92 -47.48 6.58
N PHE A 54 3.77 -46.28 5.99
CA PHE A 54 3.65 -46.07 4.55
C PHE A 54 4.31 -44.76 4.14
N GLU A 55 4.68 -44.64 2.88
CA GLU A 55 5.20 -43.41 2.31
C GLU A 55 4.02 -42.60 1.75
N PRO A 56 3.68 -41.47 2.37
CA PRO A 56 2.58 -40.62 1.88
C PRO A 56 3.00 -39.84 0.64
N GLU A 57 2.24 -40.01 -0.43
CA GLU A 57 2.41 -39.23 -1.66
C GLU A 57 1.07 -38.83 -2.26
N ILE A 58 1.09 -37.72 -3.00
CA ILE A 58 0.00 -37.26 -3.87
C ILE A 58 0.56 -37.16 -5.27
N ARG A 59 -0.11 -37.78 -6.24
CA ARG A 59 0.30 -37.74 -7.64
C ARG A 59 -0.84 -37.26 -8.54
N VAL A 60 -0.55 -36.28 -9.39
CA VAL A 60 -1.52 -35.74 -10.33
C VAL A 60 -1.04 -36.05 -11.74
N VAL A 61 -1.88 -36.74 -12.51
CA VAL A 61 -1.56 -37.14 -13.88
C VAL A 61 -2.65 -36.63 -14.82
N CYS A 62 -2.27 -36.09 -15.95
CA CYS A 62 -3.18 -35.68 -17.00
C CYS A 62 -2.89 -36.45 -18.29
N ASP A 63 -3.95 -36.68 -19.08
CA ASP A 63 -3.87 -37.23 -20.42
C ASP A 63 -4.62 -36.30 -21.37
N PRO A 64 -3.90 -35.49 -22.17
CA PRO A 64 -4.51 -34.59 -23.14
C PRO A 64 -5.29 -35.30 -24.23
N ALA A 65 -4.86 -36.52 -24.63
CA ALA A 65 -5.52 -37.27 -25.70
C ALA A 65 -6.86 -37.83 -25.23
N ALA A 66 -6.91 -38.35 -24.00
CA ALA A 66 -8.13 -38.87 -23.38
C ALA A 66 -9.00 -37.73 -22.75
N GLY A 67 -8.46 -36.51 -22.59
CA GLY A 67 -9.11 -35.39 -21.90
C GLY A 67 -9.37 -35.71 -20.42
N THR A 68 -8.42 -36.39 -19.75
CA THR A 68 -8.58 -36.80 -18.34
C THR A 68 -7.57 -36.15 -17.43
N LEU A 69 -7.98 -35.95 -16.18
CA LEU A 69 -7.15 -35.54 -15.06
C LEU A 69 -7.36 -36.54 -13.91
N ALA A 70 -6.30 -37.10 -13.35
CA ALA A 70 -6.36 -38.04 -12.24
C ALA A 70 -5.54 -37.50 -11.05
N VAL A 71 -6.12 -37.52 -9.86
CA VAL A 71 -5.46 -37.22 -8.58
C VAL A 71 -5.45 -38.51 -7.76
N SER A 72 -4.26 -38.99 -7.42
CA SER A 72 -4.03 -40.22 -6.65
C SER A 72 -3.35 -39.89 -5.33
N ASP A 73 -3.74 -40.62 -4.28
CA ASP A 73 -3.11 -40.60 -2.96
C ASP A 73 -2.79 -42.02 -2.46
N SER A 74 -1.79 -42.09 -1.60
CA SER A 74 -1.46 -43.33 -0.85
C SER A 74 -2.12 -43.37 0.54
N GLY A 75 -3.22 -42.63 0.71
CA GLY A 75 -3.92 -42.44 1.98
C GLY A 75 -4.77 -43.63 2.43
N ALA A 76 -5.76 -43.35 3.28
CA ALA A 76 -6.58 -44.36 3.96
C ALA A 76 -7.45 -45.22 3.02
N GLY A 77 -7.77 -44.70 1.83
CA GLY A 77 -8.79 -45.28 0.98
C GLY A 77 -10.20 -45.22 1.61
N LEU A 78 -11.18 -45.79 0.92
CA LEU A 78 -12.58 -45.78 1.35
C LEU A 78 -13.17 -47.17 1.30
N THR A 79 -13.88 -47.57 2.34
CA THR A 79 -14.76 -48.74 2.35
C THR A 79 -16.05 -48.46 1.58
N ARG A 80 -16.85 -49.48 1.27
CA ARG A 80 -18.14 -49.32 0.57
C ARG A 80 -19.10 -48.40 1.33
N ASP A 81 -19.17 -48.54 2.64
CA ASP A 81 -20.03 -47.70 3.48
C ASP A 81 -19.55 -46.24 3.52
N GLU A 82 -18.24 -46.04 3.51
CA GLU A 82 -17.63 -44.69 3.45
C GLU A 82 -17.84 -44.02 2.10
N ILE A 83 -17.80 -44.77 0.99
CA ILE A 83 -18.16 -44.24 -0.33
C ILE A 83 -19.60 -43.68 -0.30
N VAL A 84 -20.56 -44.46 0.18
CA VAL A 84 -21.95 -44.02 0.28
C VAL A 84 -22.09 -42.85 1.23
N ARG A 85 -21.41 -42.87 2.36
CA ARG A 85 -21.53 -41.85 3.40
C ARG A 85 -20.85 -40.52 3.04
N TYR A 86 -19.68 -40.55 2.39
CA TYR A 86 -18.82 -39.36 2.21
C TYR A 86 -18.71 -38.87 0.76
N LEU A 87 -18.89 -39.74 -0.24
CA LEU A 87 -18.91 -39.29 -1.63
C LEU A 87 -20.33 -39.05 -2.15
N ALA A 88 -21.31 -39.85 -1.67
CA ALA A 88 -22.69 -39.80 -2.12
C ALA A 88 -23.61 -38.98 -1.20
N THR A 89 -23.12 -38.41 -0.11
CA THR A 89 -23.90 -37.56 0.82
C THR A 89 -23.33 -36.17 0.88
N ILE A 90 -24.10 -35.19 0.46
CA ILE A 90 -23.70 -33.77 0.43
C ILE A 90 -23.60 -33.24 1.85
N GLY A 91 -22.48 -32.55 2.15
CA GLY A 91 -22.23 -31.93 3.47
C GLY A 91 -21.78 -32.92 4.55
N ALA A 92 -21.64 -34.21 4.22
CA ALA A 92 -21.06 -35.20 5.11
C ALA A 92 -19.54 -35.27 4.90
N GLY A 93 -18.79 -34.54 5.73
CA GLY A 93 -17.30 -34.56 5.69
C GLY A 93 -16.71 -35.50 6.74
N TYR A 94 -15.86 -36.43 6.33
CA TYR A 94 -15.09 -37.28 7.26
C TYR A 94 -14.14 -36.46 8.13
N THR A 95 -13.53 -35.44 7.56
CA THR A 95 -12.54 -34.55 8.18
C THR A 95 -13.05 -33.88 9.45
N ARG A 96 -14.33 -33.44 9.48
CA ARG A 96 -14.93 -32.84 10.67
C ARG A 96 -15.00 -33.85 11.83
N LYS A 97 -15.45 -35.08 11.57
CA LYS A 97 -15.51 -36.13 12.57
C LYS A 97 -14.13 -36.50 13.11
N LEU A 98 -13.13 -36.56 12.23
CA LEU A 98 -11.75 -36.87 12.60
C LEU A 98 -11.12 -35.80 13.49
N ARG A 99 -11.40 -34.50 13.23
CA ARG A 99 -10.97 -33.40 14.09
C ARG A 99 -11.55 -33.47 15.49
N GLU A 100 -12.84 -33.78 15.59
CA GLU A 100 -13.52 -33.94 16.88
C GLU A 100 -12.94 -35.09 17.70
N GLN A 101 -12.42 -36.13 17.04
CA GLN A 101 -11.88 -37.35 17.68
C GLN A 101 -10.39 -37.26 18.05
N HIS A 102 -9.57 -36.52 17.27
CA HIS A 102 -8.11 -36.55 17.40
C HIS A 102 -7.47 -35.19 17.75
N ASP A 103 -8.26 -34.14 17.91
CA ASP A 103 -7.78 -32.78 18.22
C ASP A 103 -6.57 -32.36 17.37
N THR A 104 -6.64 -32.66 16.06
CA THR A 104 -5.53 -32.38 15.12
C THR A 104 -5.80 -31.19 14.23
N ASP A 105 -4.80 -30.31 14.11
CA ASP A 105 -4.82 -29.17 13.22
C ASP A 105 -4.33 -29.50 11.80
N ASP A 106 -3.88 -30.72 11.54
CA ASP A 106 -3.27 -31.12 10.27
C ASP A 106 -4.27 -31.30 9.12
N LEU A 107 -5.55 -31.45 9.41
CA LEU A 107 -6.60 -31.66 8.42
C LEU A 107 -7.06 -30.32 7.79
N ILE A 108 -7.15 -30.28 6.45
CA ILE A 108 -7.47 -29.06 5.68
C ILE A 108 -8.96 -28.92 5.40
N GLY A 109 -9.66 -30.01 5.04
CA GLY A 109 -11.07 -30.02 4.66
C GLY A 109 -12.01 -29.57 5.79
N LEU A 110 -13.02 -28.73 5.49
CA LEU A 110 -13.95 -28.18 6.48
C LEU A 110 -15.43 -28.50 6.21
N PHE A 111 -15.88 -28.45 4.95
CA PHE A 111 -17.30 -28.31 4.63
C PHE A 111 -17.97 -29.55 4.02
N GLY A 112 -17.24 -30.57 3.57
CA GLY A 112 -17.78 -31.75 2.90
C GLY A 112 -18.45 -31.46 1.55
N LEU A 113 -18.12 -30.35 0.91
CA LEU A 113 -18.62 -29.94 -0.40
C LEU A 113 -17.57 -30.05 -1.52
N GLY A 114 -16.30 -30.20 -1.16
CA GLY A 114 -15.17 -30.13 -2.09
C GLY A 114 -15.23 -31.17 -3.22
N PHE A 115 -15.71 -32.38 -2.95
CA PHE A 115 -15.84 -33.42 -3.98
C PHE A 115 -16.86 -33.05 -5.07
N LEU A 116 -17.89 -32.27 -4.74
CA LEU A 116 -18.88 -31.83 -5.73
C LEU A 116 -18.28 -30.90 -6.80
N SER A 117 -17.22 -30.18 -6.49
CA SER A 117 -16.50 -29.32 -7.45
C SER A 117 -15.99 -30.11 -8.66
N ALA A 118 -15.71 -31.41 -8.51
CA ALA A 118 -15.30 -32.30 -9.59
C ALA A 118 -16.36 -32.36 -10.73
N PHE A 119 -17.66 -32.34 -10.39
CA PHE A 119 -18.74 -32.39 -11.38
C PHE A 119 -18.96 -31.06 -12.11
N VAL A 120 -18.42 -29.94 -11.57
CA VAL A 120 -18.43 -28.65 -12.29
C VAL A 120 -17.56 -28.74 -13.54
N ILE A 121 -16.37 -29.39 -13.43
CA ILE A 121 -15.37 -29.41 -14.50
C ILE A 121 -15.36 -30.71 -15.30
N ALA A 122 -16.03 -31.77 -14.83
CA ALA A 122 -16.03 -33.10 -15.47
C ALA A 122 -17.40 -33.53 -15.96
N THR A 123 -17.44 -34.27 -17.07
CA THR A 123 -18.61 -34.97 -17.60
C THR A 123 -18.85 -36.31 -16.92
N ARG A 124 -17.80 -36.89 -16.30
CA ARG A 124 -17.81 -38.13 -15.56
C ARG A 124 -16.72 -38.12 -14.52
N VAL A 125 -17.03 -38.59 -13.33
CA VAL A 125 -16.10 -38.78 -12.22
C VAL A 125 -16.04 -40.25 -11.89
N ALA A 126 -14.82 -40.82 -11.82
CA ALA A 126 -14.55 -42.19 -11.40
C ALA A 126 -13.60 -42.14 -10.20
N VAL A 127 -13.93 -42.91 -9.15
CA VAL A 127 -13.09 -43.02 -7.95
C VAL A 127 -12.75 -44.50 -7.74
N THR A 128 -11.47 -44.82 -7.91
CA THR A 128 -10.93 -46.16 -7.62
C THR A 128 -10.26 -46.10 -6.26
N THR A 129 -10.67 -46.98 -5.31
CA THR A 129 -10.18 -46.88 -3.94
C THR A 129 -10.04 -48.25 -3.28
N SER A 130 -8.97 -48.44 -2.51
CA SER A 130 -8.73 -49.60 -1.65
C SER A 130 -8.48 -49.11 -0.23
N SER A 131 -9.33 -49.52 0.72
CA SER A 131 -9.22 -49.08 2.12
C SER A 131 -8.12 -49.90 2.85
N TYR A 132 -7.36 -49.23 3.75
CA TYR A 132 -6.43 -49.91 4.66
C TYR A 132 -7.15 -50.94 5.55
N GLN A 133 -8.46 -50.78 5.78
CA GLN A 133 -9.29 -51.71 6.56
C GLN A 133 -9.63 -52.99 5.76
N SER A 134 -9.56 -52.92 4.42
CA SER A 134 -9.87 -54.03 3.52
C SER A 134 -8.95 -54.00 2.31
N PRO A 135 -7.64 -54.19 2.46
CA PRO A 135 -6.64 -53.91 1.43
C PRO A 135 -6.76 -54.81 0.19
N ASP A 136 -7.39 -55.99 0.32
CA ASP A 136 -7.61 -56.93 -0.77
C ASP A 136 -8.83 -56.61 -1.63
N THR A 137 -9.60 -55.57 -1.25
CA THR A 137 -10.82 -55.16 -1.96
C THR A 137 -10.66 -53.78 -2.57
N THR A 138 -10.65 -53.70 -3.90
CA THR A 138 -10.68 -52.44 -4.64
C THR A 138 -12.08 -52.19 -5.18
N LEU A 139 -12.58 -50.98 -4.93
CA LEU A 139 -13.90 -50.54 -5.37
C LEU A 139 -13.76 -49.43 -6.41
N LEU A 140 -14.64 -49.45 -7.41
CA LEU A 140 -14.79 -48.40 -8.40
C LEU A 140 -16.16 -47.74 -8.25
N TYR A 141 -16.17 -46.49 -7.82
CA TYR A 141 -17.33 -45.60 -7.85
C TYR A 141 -17.34 -44.83 -9.18
N GLN A 142 -18.49 -44.72 -9.81
CA GLN A 142 -18.66 -43.93 -11.03
C GLN A 142 -19.96 -43.11 -10.99
N SER A 143 -19.86 -41.83 -11.38
CA SER A 143 -21.02 -40.99 -11.54
C SER A 143 -20.81 -39.98 -12.70
N ARG A 144 -21.91 -39.59 -13.36
CA ARG A 144 -21.91 -38.55 -14.39
C ARG A 144 -22.45 -37.20 -13.88
N THR A 145 -23.42 -37.24 -13.00
CA THR A 145 -24.14 -36.06 -12.51
C THR A 145 -24.00 -35.83 -11.01
N GLY A 146 -23.42 -36.78 -10.28
CA GLY A 146 -23.43 -36.78 -8.82
C GLY A 146 -24.74 -37.31 -8.19
N GLU A 147 -25.86 -37.35 -8.93
CA GLU A 147 -27.17 -37.81 -8.44
C GLU A 147 -27.28 -39.35 -8.39
N ARG A 148 -26.72 -39.99 -9.42
CA ARG A 148 -26.74 -41.45 -9.55
C ARG A 148 -25.32 -41.96 -9.72
N PHE A 149 -25.02 -43.08 -9.05
CA PHE A 149 -23.71 -43.69 -9.09
C PHE A 149 -23.81 -45.20 -9.09
N SER A 150 -22.73 -45.84 -9.53
CA SER A 150 -22.50 -47.30 -9.37
C SER A 150 -21.27 -47.53 -8.49
N ILE A 151 -21.27 -48.68 -7.79
CA ILE A 151 -20.10 -49.19 -7.07
C ILE A 151 -19.91 -50.65 -7.50
N GLU A 152 -18.75 -50.95 -8.02
CA GLU A 152 -18.37 -52.31 -8.42
C GLU A 152 -16.99 -52.67 -7.88
N SER A 153 -16.73 -53.97 -7.70
CA SER A 153 -15.40 -54.48 -7.34
C SER A 153 -14.56 -54.61 -8.60
N VAL A 154 -13.31 -54.19 -8.54
CA VAL A 154 -12.35 -54.27 -9.64
C VAL A 154 -11.06 -54.96 -9.18
N ASP A 155 -10.12 -55.14 -10.11
CA ASP A 155 -8.82 -55.76 -9.81
C ASP A 155 -8.11 -55.02 -8.67
N ALA A 156 -7.47 -55.83 -7.80
CA ALA A 156 -6.80 -55.34 -6.60
C ALA A 156 -5.72 -54.30 -6.91
N ARG A 157 -5.71 -53.21 -6.15
CA ARG A 157 -4.72 -52.14 -6.22
C ARG A 157 -4.17 -51.81 -4.82
N PRO A 158 -3.01 -51.17 -4.73
CA PRO A 158 -2.48 -50.71 -3.45
C PRO A 158 -3.49 -49.81 -2.70
N VAL A 159 -3.37 -49.79 -1.38
CA VAL A 159 -4.19 -48.92 -0.50
C VAL A 159 -4.02 -47.45 -0.88
N GLY A 160 -5.13 -46.75 -1.03
CA GLY A 160 -5.21 -45.35 -1.44
C GLY A 160 -6.42 -45.06 -2.29
N THR A 161 -6.49 -43.85 -2.84
CA THR A 161 -7.60 -43.39 -3.70
C THR A 161 -7.07 -42.74 -4.97
N THR A 162 -7.73 -43.01 -6.10
CA THR A 162 -7.50 -42.32 -7.37
C THR A 162 -8.83 -41.74 -7.85
N VAL A 163 -8.91 -40.42 -7.95
CA VAL A 163 -10.06 -39.68 -8.54
C VAL A 163 -9.72 -39.34 -9.97
N THR A 164 -10.44 -39.89 -10.94
CA THR A 164 -10.26 -39.61 -12.38
C THR A 164 -11.42 -38.80 -12.90
N LEU A 165 -11.11 -37.67 -13.49
CA LEU A 165 -12.05 -36.74 -14.09
C LEU A 165 -11.97 -36.85 -15.62
N HIS A 166 -13.11 -37.06 -16.29
CA HIS A 166 -13.25 -36.85 -17.73
C HIS A 166 -13.69 -35.40 -17.94
N LEU A 167 -12.76 -34.55 -18.36
CA LEU A 167 -12.97 -33.12 -18.42
C LEU A 167 -14.01 -32.70 -19.47
N LYS A 168 -14.78 -31.67 -19.19
CA LYS A 168 -15.62 -31.00 -20.18
C LYS A 168 -14.72 -30.23 -21.16
N ASP A 169 -15.20 -29.98 -22.38
CA ASP A 169 -14.39 -29.36 -23.44
C ASP A 169 -13.83 -27.98 -23.07
N ASN A 170 -14.60 -27.20 -22.31
CA ASN A 170 -14.18 -25.86 -21.83
C ASN A 170 -13.14 -25.90 -20.70
N PHE A 171 -12.81 -27.08 -20.18
CA PHE A 171 -11.81 -27.25 -19.11
C PHE A 171 -10.62 -28.13 -19.54
N ARG A 172 -10.46 -28.37 -20.84
CA ARG A 172 -9.35 -29.19 -21.36
C ARG A 172 -7.96 -28.62 -21.09
N GLU A 173 -7.85 -27.33 -20.79
CA GLU A 173 -6.59 -26.72 -20.33
C GLU A 173 -6.01 -27.37 -19.07
N LEU A 174 -6.87 -27.98 -18.23
CA LEU A 174 -6.45 -28.74 -17.04
C LEU A 174 -5.72 -30.06 -17.40
N SER A 175 -5.71 -30.48 -18.65
CA SER A 175 -4.94 -31.63 -19.13
C SER A 175 -3.57 -31.26 -19.72
N ASP A 176 -3.15 -29.97 -19.66
CA ASP A 176 -1.79 -29.54 -19.97
C ASP A 176 -0.88 -29.68 -18.74
N GLU A 177 0.18 -30.49 -18.85
CA GLU A 177 1.07 -30.81 -17.73
C GLU A 177 1.84 -29.59 -17.22
N SER A 178 2.22 -28.67 -18.11
CA SER A 178 2.95 -27.45 -17.74
C SER A 178 2.08 -26.50 -16.94
N ALA A 179 0.85 -26.25 -17.42
CA ALA A 179 -0.14 -25.44 -16.71
C ALA A 179 -0.52 -26.08 -15.36
N LEU A 180 -0.71 -27.40 -15.33
CA LEU A 180 -1.00 -28.16 -14.13
C LEU A 180 0.10 -28.03 -13.08
N ARG A 181 1.37 -28.20 -13.49
CA ARG A 181 2.54 -28.04 -12.62
C ARG A 181 2.60 -26.62 -12.01
N ALA A 182 2.42 -25.60 -12.83
CA ALA A 182 2.44 -24.21 -12.37
C ALA A 182 1.33 -23.93 -11.35
N ARG A 183 0.13 -24.48 -11.55
CA ARG A 183 -1.00 -24.33 -10.63
C ARG A 183 -0.82 -25.11 -9.33
N LEU A 184 -0.30 -26.34 -9.40
CA LEU A 184 0.00 -27.13 -8.20
C LEU A 184 1.11 -26.49 -7.37
N LEU A 185 2.16 -25.99 -8.01
CA LEU A 185 3.18 -25.21 -7.31
C LEU A 185 2.57 -23.99 -6.61
N HIS A 186 1.66 -23.28 -7.26
CA HIS A 186 1.00 -22.13 -6.68
C HIS A 186 0.18 -22.48 -5.43
N TYR A 187 -0.69 -23.51 -5.52
CA TYR A 187 -1.57 -23.87 -4.39
C TYR A 187 -0.87 -24.68 -3.30
N CYS A 188 0.07 -25.55 -3.67
CA CYS A 188 0.60 -26.59 -2.79
C CYS A 188 2.06 -26.36 -2.37
N ALA A 189 2.64 -25.17 -2.65
CA ALA A 189 4.05 -24.87 -2.39
C ALA A 189 4.50 -25.20 -0.95
N LEU A 190 3.61 -25.07 0.03
CA LEU A 190 3.90 -25.31 1.44
C LEU A 190 3.24 -26.57 2.01
N LEU A 191 2.59 -27.37 1.16
CA LEU A 191 1.95 -28.61 1.62
C LEU A 191 3.02 -29.56 2.22
N PRO A 192 2.78 -30.15 3.41
CA PRO A 192 3.81 -30.98 4.06
C PRO A 192 4.03 -32.34 3.40
N LEU A 193 3.10 -32.78 2.53
CA LEU A 193 3.22 -34.03 1.76
C LEU A 193 3.72 -33.74 0.35
N PRO A 194 4.57 -34.61 -0.24
CA PRO A 194 5.07 -34.44 -1.59
C PRO A 194 3.96 -34.57 -2.63
N VAL A 195 3.90 -33.61 -3.56
CA VAL A 195 2.96 -33.57 -4.68
C VAL A 195 3.74 -33.72 -5.98
N PHE A 196 3.47 -34.81 -6.71
CA PHE A 196 4.11 -35.13 -7.98
C PHE A 196 3.19 -34.83 -9.17
N VAL A 197 3.76 -34.50 -10.32
CA VAL A 197 3.05 -34.31 -11.57
C VAL A 197 3.55 -35.27 -12.63
N GLY A 198 2.64 -35.99 -13.26
CA GLY A 198 2.99 -37.01 -14.26
C GLY A 198 3.92 -38.06 -13.69
N HIS A 199 5.00 -38.35 -14.41
CA HIS A 199 6.04 -39.31 -14.02
C HIS A 199 7.30 -38.67 -13.44
N ASP A 200 7.27 -37.35 -13.22
CA ASP A 200 8.41 -36.61 -12.64
C ASP A 200 8.72 -37.18 -11.23
N PRO A 201 9.97 -37.57 -10.95
CA PRO A 201 10.37 -38.01 -9.61
C PRO A 201 10.53 -36.86 -8.61
N VAL A 202 10.53 -35.60 -9.07
CA VAL A 202 10.68 -34.43 -8.22
C VAL A 202 9.32 -33.84 -7.88
N ALA A 203 9.01 -33.75 -6.60
CA ALA A 203 7.78 -33.11 -6.14
C ALA A 203 7.78 -31.60 -6.47
N VAL A 204 6.61 -31.04 -6.83
CA VAL A 204 6.47 -29.60 -7.11
C VAL A 204 6.75 -28.74 -5.88
N ASN A 205 6.53 -29.27 -4.69
CA ASN A 205 6.76 -28.65 -3.38
C ASN A 205 8.01 -29.20 -2.67
N ALA A 206 9.02 -29.65 -3.42
CA ALA A 206 10.25 -30.22 -2.84
C ALA A 206 11.05 -29.22 -1.99
N GLN A 207 10.86 -27.93 -2.19
CA GLN A 207 11.59 -26.89 -1.44
C GLN A 207 10.76 -26.42 -0.24
N PRO A 208 11.23 -26.68 0.99
CA PRO A 208 10.49 -26.27 2.19
C PRO A 208 10.48 -24.77 2.36
N ALA A 209 9.51 -24.26 3.11
CA ALA A 209 9.45 -22.87 3.49
C ALA A 209 10.66 -22.48 4.37
N PRO A 210 11.22 -21.26 4.20
CA PRO A 210 12.40 -20.82 4.98
C PRO A 210 12.21 -20.89 6.50
N TRP A 211 11.01 -20.62 6.99
CA TRP A 211 10.67 -20.66 8.42
C TRP A 211 10.48 -22.05 9.00
N ARG A 212 10.53 -23.09 8.16
CA ARG A 212 10.46 -24.50 8.58
C ARG A 212 11.84 -25.17 8.66
N VAL A 213 12.88 -24.47 8.13
CA VAL A 213 14.25 -25.00 8.05
C VAL A 213 15.18 -24.08 8.84
N ALA A 214 15.84 -24.64 9.85
CA ALA A 214 16.91 -23.94 10.55
C ALA A 214 18.22 -24.11 9.78
N ASP A 215 18.81 -23.02 9.30
CA ASP A 215 20.17 -23.00 8.77
C ASP A 215 21.10 -22.27 9.75
N ALA A 216 22.16 -22.91 10.18
CA ALA A 216 23.10 -22.37 11.15
C ALA A 216 23.99 -21.26 10.55
N HIS A 217 24.06 -21.13 9.23
CA HIS A 217 24.90 -20.16 8.55
C HIS A 217 24.09 -18.95 8.09
N PRO A 218 24.27 -17.75 8.70
CA PRO A 218 23.42 -16.58 8.43
C PRO A 218 23.34 -16.17 6.95
N ALA A 219 24.47 -16.21 6.22
CA ALA A 219 24.50 -15.83 4.81
C ALA A 219 23.72 -16.82 3.92
N ARG A 220 23.78 -18.13 4.24
CA ARG A 220 22.99 -19.15 3.52
C ARG A 220 21.51 -18.99 3.84
N ALA A 221 21.15 -18.82 5.11
CA ALA A 221 19.78 -18.57 5.53
C ALA A 221 19.17 -17.36 4.82
N ARG A 222 19.96 -16.25 4.71
CA ARG A 222 19.56 -15.07 3.95
C ARG A 222 19.35 -15.38 2.47
N GLY A 223 20.25 -16.14 1.84
CA GLY A 223 20.12 -16.57 0.44
C GLY A 223 18.83 -17.35 0.20
N ILE A 224 18.54 -18.35 1.05
CA ILE A 224 17.32 -19.17 1.00
C ILE A 224 16.06 -18.28 1.11
N ARG A 225 16.04 -17.32 2.03
CA ARG A 225 14.91 -16.39 2.19
C ARG A 225 14.70 -15.50 0.96
N LEU A 226 15.76 -14.92 0.41
CA LEU A 226 15.67 -14.10 -0.80
C LEU A 226 15.23 -14.93 -2.02
N ASP A 227 15.72 -16.16 -2.18
CA ASP A 227 15.32 -17.03 -3.28
C ASP A 227 13.86 -17.48 -3.15
N PHE A 228 13.38 -17.68 -1.91
CA PHE A 228 11.96 -17.93 -1.67
C PHE A 228 11.10 -16.72 -2.04
N ALA A 229 11.50 -15.52 -1.61
CA ALA A 229 10.81 -14.27 -1.94
C ALA A 229 10.75 -14.05 -3.47
N ARG A 230 11.87 -14.24 -4.21
CA ARG A 230 11.93 -14.12 -5.67
C ARG A 230 11.02 -15.10 -6.41
N ARG A 231 10.78 -16.29 -5.86
CA ARG A 231 9.87 -17.26 -6.48
C ARG A 231 8.40 -16.84 -6.41
N LEU A 232 8.01 -16.16 -5.34
CA LEU A 232 6.64 -15.69 -5.14
C LEU A 232 6.43 -14.30 -5.72
N GLU A 233 7.42 -13.42 -5.58
CA GLU A 233 7.38 -12.06 -6.15
C GLU A 233 7.73 -12.09 -7.64
N ARG A 234 6.73 -11.76 -8.47
CA ARG A 234 6.87 -11.83 -9.93
C ARG A 234 7.07 -10.47 -10.60
N ARG A 235 6.87 -9.39 -9.84
CA ARG A 235 6.88 -8.02 -10.39
C ARG A 235 8.14 -7.27 -10.06
N PHE A 236 8.72 -7.53 -8.88
CA PHE A 236 9.77 -6.73 -8.29
C PHE A 236 10.86 -7.63 -7.68
N ASP A 237 12.06 -7.08 -7.50
CA ASP A 237 13.13 -7.78 -6.79
C ASP A 237 13.06 -7.50 -5.28
N PRO A 238 13.18 -8.50 -4.40
CA PRO A 238 13.27 -8.29 -2.96
C PRO A 238 14.61 -7.67 -2.58
N LEU A 239 14.57 -6.57 -1.83
CA LEU A 239 15.74 -5.87 -1.30
C LEU A 239 16.26 -6.53 -0.02
N CYS A 240 15.35 -6.90 0.86
CA CYS A 240 15.61 -7.57 2.12
C CYS A 240 14.39 -8.39 2.55
N THR A 241 14.58 -9.24 3.56
CA THR A 241 13.54 -10.11 4.09
C THR A 241 13.40 -9.92 5.60
N ILE A 242 12.18 -10.13 6.11
CA ILE A 242 11.80 -9.98 7.52
C ILE A 242 11.05 -11.24 7.93
N ASP A 243 11.52 -11.91 8.97
CA ASP A 243 10.90 -13.12 9.49
C ASP A 243 9.66 -12.77 10.34
N VAL A 244 8.57 -13.49 10.14
CA VAL A 244 7.39 -13.48 11.02
C VAL A 244 7.43 -14.75 11.87
N ALA A 245 7.59 -14.60 13.17
CA ALA A 245 7.63 -15.69 14.13
C ALA A 245 6.34 -15.75 14.96
N PRO A 246 5.93 -16.94 15.45
CA PRO A 246 4.80 -17.07 16.36
C PRO A 246 4.97 -16.20 17.61
N GLN A 247 3.86 -15.58 18.05
CA GLN A 247 3.79 -14.77 19.24
C GLN A 247 2.64 -15.24 20.13
N ASP A 248 2.57 -14.73 21.36
CA ASP A 248 1.47 -15.04 22.26
C ASP A 248 0.12 -14.70 21.60
N GLY A 249 -0.75 -15.71 21.52
CA GLY A 249 -2.09 -15.58 20.93
C GLY A 249 -2.19 -15.91 19.43
N THR A 250 -1.07 -16.10 18.70
CA THR A 250 -1.09 -16.47 17.29
C THR A 250 -0.01 -17.50 16.94
N ASP A 251 -0.31 -18.39 16.00
CA ASP A 251 0.59 -19.40 15.43
C ASP A 251 1.27 -18.94 14.14
N VAL A 252 1.03 -17.68 13.72
CA VAL A 252 1.50 -17.18 12.44
C VAL A 252 3.02 -17.24 12.32
N ARG A 253 3.47 -17.77 11.21
CA ARG A 253 4.88 -17.78 10.80
C ARG A 253 4.99 -17.46 9.32
N GLY A 254 6.11 -16.90 8.90
CA GLY A 254 6.26 -16.54 7.49
C GLY A 254 7.44 -15.64 7.21
N LEU A 255 7.43 -15.07 6.03
CA LEU A 255 8.47 -14.18 5.53
C LEU A 255 7.81 -12.99 4.83
N LEU A 256 8.16 -11.79 5.26
CA LEU A 256 7.89 -10.56 4.54
C LEU A 256 9.14 -10.14 3.77
N TRP A 257 8.97 -9.38 2.71
CA TRP A 257 10.08 -8.75 1.99
C TRP A 257 9.72 -7.36 1.55
N ILE A 258 10.72 -6.49 1.58
CA ILE A 258 10.62 -5.15 0.99
C ILE A 258 11.12 -5.27 -0.45
N HIS A 259 10.28 -4.90 -1.41
CA HIS A 259 10.59 -5.00 -2.84
C HIS A 259 11.17 -3.68 -3.39
N ASP A 260 11.75 -3.72 -4.59
CA ASP A 260 12.41 -2.58 -5.22
C ASP A 260 11.50 -1.70 -6.09
N ALA A 261 10.18 -1.91 -6.05
CA ALA A 261 9.22 -1.04 -6.73
C ALA A 261 9.37 0.40 -6.27
N ALA A 262 9.28 1.34 -7.20
CA ALA A 262 9.18 2.74 -6.82
C ALA A 262 7.84 2.98 -6.11
N THR A 263 7.88 3.46 -4.86
CA THR A 263 6.69 3.72 -4.07
C THR A 263 6.57 5.21 -3.78
N TYR A 264 5.51 5.79 -4.32
CA TYR A 264 5.06 7.14 -3.94
C TYR A 264 4.11 7.01 -2.75
N GLY A 265 3.85 8.10 -2.05
CA GLY A 265 2.98 8.08 -0.86
C GLY A 265 1.56 7.54 -1.07
N THR A 266 1.09 7.48 -2.33
CA THR A 266 -0.21 6.93 -2.72
C THR A 266 -0.13 5.54 -3.37
N SER A 267 1.08 4.97 -3.55
CA SER A 267 1.25 3.66 -4.16
C SER A 267 0.88 2.56 -3.18
N ASP A 268 0.08 1.60 -3.61
CA ASP A 268 -0.22 0.38 -2.86
C ASP A 268 0.21 -0.84 -3.68
N ASN A 269 1.44 -1.31 -3.42
CA ASN A 269 1.99 -2.52 -4.02
C ASN A 269 2.05 -3.67 -2.99
N ARG A 270 1.29 -3.55 -1.87
CA ARG A 270 1.20 -4.63 -0.89
C ARG A 270 0.68 -5.89 -1.54
N ASN A 271 1.30 -7.01 -1.22
CA ASN A 271 0.80 -8.33 -1.57
C ASN A 271 1.17 -9.33 -0.48
N LEU A 272 0.23 -10.16 -0.07
CA LEU A 272 0.45 -11.18 0.94
C LEU A 272 -0.20 -12.50 0.55
N HIS A 273 0.62 -13.54 0.40
CA HIS A 273 0.15 -14.90 0.21
C HIS A 273 -0.14 -15.54 1.56
N VAL A 274 -1.36 -16.01 1.76
CA VAL A 274 -1.78 -16.67 2.99
C VAL A 274 -1.98 -18.15 2.77
N TYR A 275 -1.22 -18.94 3.51
CA TYR A 275 -1.32 -20.38 3.54
C TYR A 275 -2.01 -20.83 4.83
N VAL A 276 -3.01 -21.67 4.70
CA VAL A 276 -3.67 -22.33 5.82
C VAL A 276 -3.37 -23.82 5.76
N ARG A 277 -2.67 -24.31 6.79
CA ARG A 277 -2.22 -25.72 6.84
C ARG A 277 -1.41 -26.15 5.59
N GLY A 278 -0.58 -25.27 5.07
CA GLY A 278 0.28 -25.52 3.92
C GLY A 278 -0.38 -25.36 2.55
N MET A 279 -1.68 -25.09 2.48
CA MET A 279 -2.41 -24.84 1.25
C MET A 279 -2.65 -23.33 1.07
N LEU A 280 -2.34 -22.78 -0.12
CA LEU A 280 -2.63 -21.39 -0.44
C LEU A 280 -4.14 -21.16 -0.42
N LEU A 281 -4.55 -20.19 0.37
CA LEU A 281 -5.93 -19.76 0.48
C LEU A 281 -6.19 -18.48 -0.31
N ASP A 282 -5.34 -17.47 -0.09
CA ASP A 282 -5.47 -16.15 -0.67
C ASP A 282 -4.07 -15.67 -1.13
N ASP A 283 -3.96 -15.20 -2.36
CA ASP A 283 -2.71 -14.70 -2.94
C ASP A 283 -2.63 -13.17 -2.98
N ASP A 284 -3.63 -12.47 -2.45
CA ASP A 284 -3.67 -11.00 -2.34
C ASP A 284 -4.28 -10.50 -1.01
N ALA A 285 -4.00 -11.19 0.10
CA ALA A 285 -4.47 -10.80 1.44
C ALA A 285 -3.79 -9.52 1.97
N ARG A 286 -3.67 -8.49 1.13
CA ARG A 286 -2.97 -7.22 1.43
C ARG A 286 -3.50 -6.49 2.65
N GLU A 287 -4.75 -6.74 3.05
CA GLU A 287 -5.38 -6.08 4.20
C GLU A 287 -4.84 -6.56 5.55
N LEU A 288 -4.13 -7.69 5.59
CA LEU A 288 -3.36 -8.12 6.76
C LEU A 288 -2.09 -7.30 6.98
N LEU A 289 -1.58 -6.64 5.92
CA LEU A 289 -0.45 -5.73 6.01
C LEU A 289 -0.91 -4.32 6.42
N PRO A 290 -0.12 -3.59 7.22
CA PRO A 290 -0.45 -2.20 7.57
C PRO A 290 -0.67 -1.34 6.31
N PRO A 291 -1.64 -0.41 6.31
CA PRO A 291 -1.91 0.46 5.15
C PRO A 291 -0.70 1.28 4.68
N TRP A 292 0.19 1.63 5.60
CA TRP A 292 1.42 2.38 5.30
C TRP A 292 2.52 1.54 4.63
N ALA A 293 2.39 0.21 4.63
CA ALA A 293 3.41 -0.71 4.12
C ALA A 293 3.30 -0.98 2.62
N GLY A 294 3.00 0.05 1.79
CA GLY A 294 2.79 -0.06 0.35
C GLY A 294 3.96 -0.63 -0.47
N PHE A 295 5.08 -0.88 0.19
CA PHE A 295 6.34 -1.40 -0.37
C PHE A 295 6.67 -2.82 0.13
N VAL A 296 5.71 -3.50 0.76
CA VAL A 296 5.92 -4.82 1.39
C VAL A 296 5.05 -5.86 0.72
N SER A 297 5.65 -6.99 0.41
CA SER A 297 4.98 -8.24 0.06
C SER A 297 5.39 -9.34 1.03
N GLY A 298 4.70 -10.49 1.00
CA GLY A 298 5.03 -11.57 1.91
C GLY A 298 4.31 -12.88 1.64
N ALA A 299 4.67 -13.88 2.44
CA ALA A 299 3.96 -15.14 2.55
C ALA A 299 3.91 -15.57 4.01
N ILE A 300 2.74 -15.91 4.50
CA ILE A 300 2.51 -16.37 5.86
C ILE A 300 1.76 -17.68 5.90
N GLU A 301 1.92 -18.40 6.98
CA GLU A 301 1.21 -19.63 7.29
C GLU A 301 0.61 -19.54 8.70
N SER A 302 -0.67 -19.93 8.82
CA SER A 302 -1.36 -20.07 10.11
C SER A 302 -2.43 -21.15 10.02
N ALA A 303 -2.54 -22.02 11.02
CA ALA A 303 -3.61 -23.00 11.13
C ALA A 303 -4.90 -22.41 11.72
N ARG A 304 -4.79 -21.26 12.41
CA ARG A 304 -5.92 -20.61 13.11
C ARG A 304 -6.74 -19.68 12.24
N LEU A 305 -6.22 -19.25 11.08
CA LEU A 305 -7.00 -18.45 10.14
C LEU A 305 -8.15 -19.27 9.56
N THR A 306 -9.35 -18.70 9.59
CA THR A 306 -10.58 -19.37 9.16
C THR A 306 -10.97 -18.90 7.76
N PRO A 307 -11.03 -19.83 6.77
CA PRO A 307 -11.53 -19.50 5.43
C PRO A 307 -13.01 -19.12 5.43
N THR A 308 -13.44 -18.32 4.47
CA THR A 308 -14.85 -18.17 4.09
C THR A 308 -15.38 -19.45 3.42
N ALA A 309 -16.68 -19.52 3.17
CA ALA A 309 -17.29 -20.69 2.53
C ALA A 309 -16.78 -20.93 1.10
N SER A 310 -16.42 -19.86 0.36
CA SER A 310 -15.79 -19.94 -0.97
C SER A 310 -14.33 -20.40 -0.93
N ARG A 311 -13.68 -20.32 0.24
CA ARG A 311 -12.25 -20.57 0.41
C ARG A 311 -11.34 -19.70 -0.46
N GLU A 312 -11.80 -18.49 -0.77
CA GLU A 312 -11.06 -17.49 -1.54
C GLU A 312 -10.81 -16.21 -0.74
N ASP A 313 -11.28 -16.17 0.52
CA ASP A 313 -11.09 -15.04 1.45
C ASP A 313 -11.04 -15.58 2.90
N LEU A 314 -10.66 -14.72 3.82
CA LEU A 314 -10.53 -14.97 5.24
C LEU A 314 -11.69 -14.38 6.03
N GLN A 315 -12.16 -15.10 7.05
CA GLN A 315 -13.09 -14.53 8.02
C GLN A 315 -12.36 -13.50 8.90
N ARG A 316 -12.95 -12.31 9.06
CA ARG A 316 -12.37 -11.20 9.85
C ARG A 316 -12.69 -11.36 11.35
N ASP A 317 -12.35 -12.52 11.88
CA ASP A 317 -12.53 -12.93 13.26
C ASP A 317 -11.42 -12.41 14.21
N PRO A 318 -11.40 -12.76 15.50
CA PRO A 318 -10.32 -12.39 16.41
C PRO A 318 -8.94 -12.94 16.00
N ALA A 319 -8.88 -14.14 15.39
CA ALA A 319 -7.61 -14.71 14.92
C ALA A 319 -7.02 -13.90 13.78
N TYR A 320 -7.86 -13.45 12.83
CA TYR A 320 -7.44 -12.55 11.76
C TYR A 320 -6.79 -11.26 12.30
N ARG A 321 -7.44 -10.62 13.32
CA ARG A 321 -6.91 -9.40 13.92
C ARG A 321 -5.60 -9.63 14.66
N ALA A 322 -5.46 -10.77 15.35
CA ALA A 322 -4.24 -11.14 16.04
C ALA A 322 -3.07 -11.36 15.06
N VAL A 323 -3.35 -12.02 13.92
CA VAL A 323 -2.36 -12.21 12.84
C VAL A 323 -1.95 -10.88 12.24
N ALA A 324 -2.89 -9.98 11.92
CA ALA A 324 -2.57 -8.65 11.39
C ALA A 324 -1.70 -7.83 12.35
N ALA A 325 -2.00 -7.88 13.66
CA ALA A 325 -1.18 -7.24 14.68
C ALA A 325 0.23 -7.84 14.76
N ALA A 326 0.36 -9.17 14.73
CA ALA A 326 1.67 -9.84 14.75
C ALA A 326 2.52 -9.52 13.52
N ILE A 327 1.90 -9.41 12.35
CA ILE A 327 2.57 -8.98 11.10
C ILE A 327 3.09 -7.54 11.24
N ALA A 328 2.28 -6.63 11.76
CA ALA A 328 2.68 -5.24 11.95
C ALA A 328 3.86 -5.12 12.93
N GLU A 329 3.83 -5.87 14.05
CA GLU A 329 4.94 -5.95 15.00
C GLU A 329 6.21 -6.52 14.37
N ALA A 330 6.09 -7.65 13.66
CA ALA A 330 7.22 -8.26 12.97
C ALA A 330 7.85 -7.31 11.94
N LEU A 331 7.03 -6.55 11.21
CA LEU A 331 7.50 -5.60 10.21
C LEU A 331 8.30 -4.45 10.86
N VAL A 332 7.78 -3.85 11.93
CA VAL A 332 8.48 -2.75 12.64
C VAL A 332 9.78 -3.24 13.25
N ALA A 333 9.76 -4.38 13.97
CA ALA A 333 10.94 -4.97 14.56
C ALA A 333 11.97 -5.41 13.51
N GLY A 334 11.50 -6.01 12.42
CA GLY A 334 12.34 -6.47 11.31
C GLY A 334 13.02 -5.34 10.54
N MET A 335 12.34 -4.23 10.31
CA MET A 335 12.96 -3.04 9.70
C MET A 335 14.14 -2.53 10.54
N LYS A 336 14.02 -2.53 11.86
CA LYS A 336 15.12 -2.19 12.77
C LYS A 336 16.29 -3.18 12.64
N GLN A 337 16.00 -4.49 12.58
CA GLN A 337 17.03 -5.52 12.40
C GLN A 337 17.74 -5.38 11.05
N VAL A 338 17.01 -5.09 9.97
CA VAL A 338 17.59 -4.84 8.64
C VAL A 338 18.52 -3.61 8.69
N ALA A 339 18.10 -2.52 9.35
CA ALA A 339 18.92 -1.33 9.51
C ALA A 339 20.24 -1.62 10.26
N GLU A 340 20.20 -2.47 11.30
CA GLU A 340 21.35 -2.81 12.12
C GLU A 340 22.31 -3.83 11.46
N HIS A 341 21.76 -4.82 10.73
CA HIS A 341 22.54 -5.97 10.24
C HIS A 341 22.76 -6.00 8.72
N GLU A 342 21.95 -5.25 7.94
CA GLU A 342 22.01 -5.22 6.48
C GLU A 342 22.09 -3.77 5.93
N PRO A 343 23.13 -2.98 6.28
CA PRO A 343 23.19 -1.54 6.01
C PRO A 343 23.11 -1.19 4.50
N GLU A 344 23.60 -2.06 3.62
CA GLU A 344 23.50 -1.83 2.17
C GLU A 344 22.06 -2.01 1.66
N ALA A 345 21.37 -3.05 2.13
CA ALA A 345 19.96 -3.27 1.81
C ALA A 345 19.10 -2.13 2.38
N TRP A 346 19.36 -1.75 3.63
CA TRP A 346 18.68 -0.65 4.29
C TRP A 346 18.82 0.68 3.54
N ARG A 347 20.03 1.03 3.10
CA ARG A 347 20.26 2.24 2.28
C ARG A 347 19.44 2.20 0.98
N ARG A 348 19.35 1.04 0.33
CA ARG A 348 18.52 0.89 -0.88
C ARG A 348 17.03 1.07 -0.57
N VAL A 349 16.55 0.55 0.57
CA VAL A 349 15.17 0.74 1.05
C VAL A 349 14.89 2.22 1.28
N LEU A 350 15.75 2.93 2.02
CA LEU A 350 15.59 4.37 2.28
C LEU A 350 15.51 5.19 0.98
N VAL A 351 16.43 4.97 0.06
CA VAL A 351 16.46 5.70 -1.22
C VAL A 351 15.23 5.38 -2.06
N ARG A 352 14.79 4.12 -2.09
CA ARG A 352 13.71 3.67 -2.97
C ARG A 352 12.33 4.08 -2.46
N HIS A 353 12.14 4.04 -1.14
CA HIS A 353 10.85 4.21 -0.50
C HIS A 353 10.76 5.45 0.40
N ASN A 354 11.66 6.42 0.24
CA ASN A 354 11.75 7.59 1.12
C ASN A 354 10.38 8.27 1.35
N GLU A 355 9.61 8.50 0.28
CA GLU A 355 8.31 9.17 0.38
C GLU A 355 7.28 8.33 1.15
N ALA A 356 7.21 7.02 0.88
CA ALA A 356 6.32 6.12 1.62
C ALA A 356 6.73 5.99 3.09
N LEU A 357 8.04 5.99 3.37
CA LEU A 357 8.59 5.92 4.72
C LEU A 357 8.33 7.18 5.55
N LEU A 358 8.23 8.37 4.93
CA LEU A 358 7.75 9.58 5.62
C LEU A 358 6.34 9.36 6.19
N GLY A 359 5.46 8.73 5.42
CA GLY A 359 4.12 8.36 5.88
C GLY A 359 4.12 7.28 6.96
N ALA A 360 4.92 6.23 6.78
CA ALA A 360 5.07 5.14 7.75
C ALA A 360 5.56 5.63 9.12
N ALA A 361 6.55 6.52 9.12
CA ALA A 361 7.08 7.14 10.34
C ALA A 361 6.05 7.94 11.13
N LEU A 362 4.98 8.42 10.47
CA LEU A 362 3.88 9.12 11.15
C LEU A 362 2.86 8.18 11.80
N CYS A 363 2.87 6.90 11.43
CA CYS A 363 1.92 5.90 11.90
C CYS A 363 2.41 5.14 13.15
N ASP A 364 3.74 5.07 13.38
CA ASP A 364 4.33 4.35 14.53
C ASP A 364 5.53 5.12 15.09
N ASP A 365 5.56 5.33 16.40
CA ASP A 365 6.61 6.07 17.09
C ASP A 365 7.99 5.41 16.97
N ARG A 366 8.03 4.09 16.95
CA ARG A 366 9.28 3.32 16.83
C ARG A 366 9.88 3.45 15.43
N LEU A 367 9.01 3.48 14.41
CA LEU A 367 9.43 3.77 13.02
C LEU A 367 9.91 5.22 12.91
N PHE A 368 9.22 6.16 13.57
CA PHE A 368 9.68 7.54 13.59
C PHE A 368 11.09 7.64 14.17
N ASP A 369 11.35 7.02 15.34
CA ASP A 369 12.65 7.07 15.98
C ASP A 369 13.76 6.40 15.17
N LEU A 370 13.42 5.33 14.39
CA LEU A 370 14.35 4.68 13.48
C LEU A 370 14.66 5.54 12.23
N LEU A 371 13.67 6.27 11.72
CA LEU A 371 13.73 6.91 10.40
C LEU A 371 14.00 8.41 10.44
N ALA A 372 13.78 9.07 11.59
CA ALA A 372 13.78 10.52 11.71
C ALA A 372 15.06 11.20 11.21
N ASP A 373 16.22 10.57 11.45
CA ASP A 373 17.53 11.11 11.09
C ASP A 373 18.05 10.59 9.73
N GLU A 374 17.39 9.57 9.16
CA GLU A 374 17.77 8.90 7.91
C GLU A 374 17.01 9.43 6.68
N LEU A 375 15.75 9.83 6.88
CA LEU A 375 14.89 10.26 5.77
C LEU A 375 15.21 11.66 5.29
N THR A 376 15.00 11.87 4.01
CA THR A 376 15.09 13.19 3.37
C THR A 376 13.69 13.76 3.13
N VAL A 377 13.61 15.09 3.14
CA VAL A 377 12.39 15.82 2.78
C VAL A 377 12.64 16.66 1.54
N PRO A 378 11.65 16.81 0.66
CA PRO A 378 11.77 17.63 -0.53
C PRO A 378 11.90 19.11 -0.12
N THR A 379 12.92 19.77 -0.68
CA THR A 379 13.20 21.18 -0.41
C THR A 379 13.35 21.98 -1.72
N SER A 380 13.46 23.31 -1.60
CA SER A 380 13.79 24.19 -2.72
C SER A 380 15.15 23.91 -3.37
N GLU A 381 16.02 23.13 -2.72
CA GLU A 381 17.36 22.78 -3.21
C GLU A 381 17.51 21.26 -3.51
N GLY A 382 16.39 20.53 -3.62
CA GLY A 382 16.36 19.07 -3.74
C GLY A 382 16.06 18.38 -2.41
N ASP A 383 16.22 17.06 -2.36
CA ASP A 383 15.92 16.29 -1.17
C ASP A 383 17.06 16.39 -0.15
N LEU A 384 16.74 16.83 1.07
CA LEU A 384 17.72 17.04 2.15
C LEU A 384 17.25 16.37 3.45
N ALA A 385 18.21 15.85 4.23
CA ALA A 385 17.92 15.38 5.58
C ALA A 385 17.42 16.54 6.47
N VAL A 386 16.42 16.28 7.31
CA VAL A 386 15.79 17.33 8.14
C VAL A 386 16.80 18.05 9.03
N ALA A 387 17.78 17.30 9.58
CA ALA A 387 18.86 17.87 10.39
C ALA A 387 19.70 18.91 9.61
N VAL A 388 19.90 18.70 8.29
CA VAL A 388 20.61 19.67 7.43
C VAL A 388 19.78 20.93 7.24
N VAL A 389 18.48 20.75 6.93
CA VAL A 389 17.54 21.88 6.77
C VAL A 389 17.46 22.70 8.04
N GLN A 390 17.31 22.04 9.19
CA GLN A 390 17.23 22.69 10.50
C GLN A 390 18.51 23.45 10.86
N ARG A 391 19.68 22.87 10.59
CA ARG A 391 20.98 23.52 10.86
C ARG A 391 21.15 24.77 10.02
N ARG A 392 20.83 24.71 8.73
CA ARG A 392 20.91 25.86 7.82
C ARG A 392 19.87 26.93 8.14
N GLY A 393 18.71 26.53 8.68
CA GLY A 393 17.68 27.42 9.20
C GLY A 393 17.91 27.91 10.62
N GLN A 394 19.09 27.66 11.23
CA GLN A 394 19.43 28.09 12.60
C GLN A 394 18.41 27.60 13.65
N GLY A 395 18.05 26.31 13.58
CA GLY A 395 17.04 25.70 14.45
C GLY A 395 15.60 25.85 13.98
N LYS A 396 15.36 26.54 12.88
CA LYS A 396 14.04 26.72 12.27
C LYS A 396 13.91 25.87 11.00
N LEU A 397 12.72 25.36 10.76
CA LEU A 397 12.33 24.63 9.56
C LEU A 397 11.28 25.45 8.82
N TYR A 398 11.65 26.01 7.70
CA TYR A 398 10.73 26.78 6.88
C TYR A 398 10.03 25.86 5.88
N ALA A 399 8.71 25.88 5.84
CA ALA A 399 7.90 25.07 4.95
C ALA A 399 6.99 25.94 4.09
N SER A 400 7.04 25.78 2.77
CA SER A 400 6.12 26.42 1.84
C SER A 400 4.90 25.54 1.63
N LEU A 401 3.72 26.15 1.64
CA LEU A 401 2.44 25.53 1.33
C LEU A 401 1.99 25.84 -0.11
N SER A 402 2.82 26.54 -0.89
CA SER A 402 2.59 26.81 -2.30
C SER A 402 3.30 25.77 -3.18
N PRO A 403 2.74 25.44 -4.34
CA PRO A 403 3.46 24.64 -5.31
C PRO A 403 4.69 25.40 -5.78
N ARG A 404 5.27 25.83 -6.51
CA ARG A 404 6.52 26.51 -6.81
C ARG A 404 6.30 28.00 -7.13
N GLY A 405 7.33 28.80 -6.88
CA GLY A 405 7.37 30.20 -7.20
C GLY A 405 6.77 31.10 -6.10
N GLY A 406 7.25 32.32 -6.00
CA GLY A 406 6.83 33.31 -5.03
C GLY A 406 7.99 33.91 -4.24
N PHE A 407 7.66 34.70 -3.24
CA PHE A 407 8.66 35.38 -2.41
C PHE A 407 9.58 34.39 -1.67
N GLU A 408 9.09 33.20 -1.33
CA GLU A 408 9.83 32.16 -0.62
C GLU A 408 11.09 31.77 -1.40
N GLU A 409 10.96 31.63 -2.72
CA GLU A 409 12.08 31.19 -3.55
C GLU A 409 13.16 32.27 -3.62
N VAL A 410 12.79 33.54 -3.81
CA VAL A 410 13.73 34.63 -3.91
C VAL A 410 14.40 34.92 -2.56
N LEU A 411 13.60 35.06 -1.50
CA LEU A 411 14.07 35.40 -0.16
C LEU A 411 14.99 34.34 0.41
N PHE A 412 14.53 33.08 0.43
CA PHE A 412 15.26 32.00 1.08
C PHE A 412 16.47 31.52 0.27
N ARG A 413 16.44 31.71 -1.07
CA ARG A 413 17.64 31.54 -1.91
C ARG A 413 18.71 32.56 -1.56
N ALA A 414 18.33 33.84 -1.37
CA ALA A 414 19.26 34.90 -0.94
C ALA A 414 19.84 34.62 0.45
N LEU A 415 19.05 34.05 1.35
CA LEU A 415 19.48 33.64 2.70
C LEU A 415 20.27 32.33 2.72
N ARG A 416 20.32 31.57 1.61
CA ARG A 416 20.89 30.22 1.52
C ARG A 416 20.27 29.22 2.52
N VAL A 417 18.97 29.39 2.77
CA VAL A 417 18.19 28.51 3.66
C VAL A 417 17.23 27.67 2.82
N PRO A 418 17.31 26.34 2.88
CA PRO A 418 16.39 25.47 2.14
C PRO A 418 14.99 25.57 2.74
N VAL A 419 13.97 25.61 1.88
CA VAL A 419 12.56 25.63 2.24
C VAL A 419 11.96 24.26 1.94
N VAL A 420 11.32 23.64 2.92
CA VAL A 420 10.61 22.37 2.75
C VAL A 420 9.39 22.57 1.84
N VAL A 421 9.21 21.70 0.85
CA VAL A 421 8.03 21.69 -0.02
C VAL A 421 6.90 20.98 0.71
N GLY A 422 6.15 21.73 1.51
CA GLY A 422 5.10 21.21 2.40
C GLY A 422 3.87 20.62 1.68
N THR A 423 3.73 20.87 0.38
CA THR A 423 2.67 20.31 -0.46
C THR A 423 2.94 18.87 -0.89
N ARG A 424 4.17 18.36 -0.72
CA ARG A 424 4.50 16.97 -0.99
C ARG A 424 4.01 16.05 0.12
N TYR A 425 3.61 14.83 -0.28
CA TYR A 425 3.08 13.83 0.64
C TYR A 425 3.99 13.62 1.85
N GLY A 426 3.40 13.67 3.04
CA GLY A 426 4.08 13.38 4.31
C GLY A 426 5.12 14.40 4.78
N ALA A 427 5.63 15.29 3.91
CA ALA A 427 6.75 16.19 4.23
C ALA A 427 6.44 17.15 5.40
N LEU A 428 5.35 17.90 5.33
CA LEU A 428 5.00 18.86 6.38
C LEU A 428 4.66 18.19 7.72
N PRO A 429 3.80 17.16 7.78
CA PRO A 429 3.56 16.44 9.03
C PRO A 429 4.83 15.84 9.62
N PHE A 430 5.74 15.31 8.79
CA PHE A 430 6.98 14.73 9.23
C PHE A 430 7.91 15.78 9.88
N VAL A 431 8.12 16.92 9.24
CA VAL A 431 8.97 17.97 9.84
C VAL A 431 8.35 18.59 11.08
N ARG A 432 7.01 18.68 11.18
CA ARG A 432 6.33 19.10 12.42
C ARG A 432 6.63 18.13 13.55
N ARG A 433 6.44 16.82 13.32
CA ARG A 433 6.74 15.79 14.31
C ARG A 433 8.22 15.73 14.66
N HIS A 434 9.11 15.93 13.66
CA HIS A 434 10.55 16.02 13.91
C HIS A 434 10.90 17.18 14.85
N ALA A 435 10.34 18.37 14.59
CA ALA A 435 10.55 19.54 15.44
C ALA A 435 10.00 19.35 16.87
N GLU A 436 8.85 18.69 17.02
CA GLU A 436 8.26 18.35 18.32
C GLU A 436 9.14 17.37 19.11
N ARG A 437 9.68 16.34 18.46
CA ARG A 437 10.47 15.28 19.11
C ARG A 437 11.94 15.62 19.32
N ARG A 438 12.57 16.31 18.36
CA ARG A 438 14.02 16.61 18.35
C ARG A 438 14.31 18.06 18.70
N GLY A 439 13.29 18.87 18.91
CA GLY A 439 13.41 20.31 19.13
C GLY A 439 13.50 21.09 17.82
N GLY A 440 13.13 22.35 17.88
CA GLY A 440 13.09 23.25 16.73
C GLY A 440 11.73 23.92 16.57
N ALA A 441 11.61 24.76 15.54
CA ALA A 441 10.37 25.46 15.23
C ALA A 441 10.06 25.33 13.74
N VAL A 442 8.85 24.89 13.41
CA VAL A 442 8.35 24.94 12.02
C VAL A 442 7.70 26.28 11.77
N ILE A 443 8.08 26.92 10.67
CA ILE A 443 7.52 28.19 10.19
C ILE A 443 6.87 27.93 8.85
N GLU A 444 5.56 27.98 8.83
CA GLU A 444 4.76 27.77 7.63
C GLU A 444 4.61 29.11 6.89
N LEU A 445 5.31 29.19 5.78
CA LEU A 445 5.37 30.39 4.95
C LEU A 445 4.02 30.66 4.29
N GLY A 446 3.65 31.94 4.21
CA GLY A 446 2.36 32.37 3.66
C GLY A 446 1.19 32.24 4.63
N THR A 447 1.40 31.82 5.88
CA THR A 447 0.41 31.93 6.95
C THR A 447 0.61 33.21 7.74
N ALA A 448 -0.46 33.77 8.33
CA ALA A 448 -0.36 34.99 9.14
C ALA A 448 0.66 34.85 10.29
N ALA A 449 0.70 33.69 10.95
CA ALA A 449 1.64 33.39 12.03
C ALA A 449 3.08 33.25 11.51
N GLY A 450 3.27 32.56 10.37
CA GLY A 450 4.57 32.37 9.74
C GLY A 450 5.13 33.68 9.22
N ASN A 451 4.31 34.47 8.57
CA ASN A 451 4.71 35.78 8.03
C ASN A 451 5.20 36.72 9.13
N LYS A 452 4.51 36.78 10.30
CA LYS A 452 4.96 37.57 11.45
C LYS A 452 6.33 37.14 12.00
N ARG A 453 6.69 35.87 11.86
CA ARG A 453 7.99 35.37 12.29
C ARG A 453 9.11 35.65 11.28
N VAL A 454 8.79 35.69 9.99
CA VAL A 454 9.73 36.02 8.91
C VAL A 454 9.89 37.51 8.76
N PHE A 455 8.79 38.27 8.86
CA PHE A 455 8.71 39.70 8.72
C PHE A 455 8.18 40.34 10.01
N PRO A 456 9.00 40.47 11.07
CA PRO A 456 8.58 41.07 12.32
C PRO A 456 8.09 42.52 12.06
N PRO A 457 6.83 42.85 12.39
CA PRO A 457 6.31 44.21 12.21
C PRO A 457 7.13 45.22 13.00
N ALA A 458 7.35 46.38 12.40
CA ALA A 458 8.07 47.50 13.03
C ALA A 458 7.16 48.72 13.07
N GLU A 459 7.30 49.47 14.16
CA GLU A 459 6.57 50.73 14.29
C GLU A 459 7.12 51.80 13.33
N LEU A 460 6.21 52.50 12.65
CA LEU A 460 6.49 53.60 11.76
C LEU A 460 5.47 54.71 12.03
N PRO A 461 5.84 56.01 12.03
CA PRO A 461 4.89 57.12 12.15
C PRO A 461 3.77 57.02 11.10
N ALA A 462 2.55 57.42 11.48
CA ALA A 462 1.39 57.28 10.62
C ALA A 462 1.55 58.02 9.27
N ASP A 463 2.19 59.18 9.29
CA ASP A 463 2.45 60.00 8.09
C ASP A 463 3.44 59.28 7.15
N ASP A 464 4.46 58.63 7.69
CA ASP A 464 5.45 57.89 6.92
C ASP A 464 4.84 56.59 6.34
N LEU A 465 3.96 55.91 7.12
CA LEU A 465 3.22 54.76 6.66
C LEU A 465 2.28 55.12 5.50
N ALA A 466 1.54 56.23 5.64
CA ALA A 466 0.66 56.73 4.59
C ALA A 466 1.44 57.13 3.32
N PHE A 467 2.59 57.79 3.47
CA PHE A 467 3.49 58.12 2.37
C PHE A 467 3.96 56.88 1.63
N LEU A 468 4.55 55.89 2.32
CA LEU A 468 5.02 54.66 1.68
C LEU A 468 3.88 53.88 1.03
N SER A 469 2.69 53.85 1.65
CA SER A 469 1.52 53.20 1.08
C SER A 469 1.13 53.83 -0.26
N ASN A 470 1.02 55.18 -0.31
CA ASN A 470 0.71 55.89 -1.54
C ASN A 470 1.77 55.69 -2.63
N MET A 471 3.05 55.58 -2.24
CA MET A 471 4.15 55.43 -3.19
C MET A 471 4.28 54.01 -3.73
N LEU A 472 4.05 52.97 -2.92
CA LEU A 472 4.49 51.60 -3.22
C LEU A 472 3.35 50.62 -3.43
N THR A 473 2.14 50.83 -2.84
CA THR A 473 1.04 49.86 -2.96
C THR A 473 0.22 50.05 -4.23
N ARG A 474 -0.42 48.96 -4.65
CA ARG A 474 -1.48 48.92 -5.68
C ARG A 474 -2.83 48.64 -5.01
N PRO A 475 -3.96 48.90 -5.70
CA PRO A 475 -5.27 48.48 -5.20
C PRO A 475 -5.27 47.01 -4.77
N GLY A 476 -5.88 46.69 -3.63
CA GLY A 476 -5.90 45.37 -3.04
C GLY A 476 -4.66 45.00 -2.23
N GLN A 477 -3.64 45.84 -2.14
CA GLN A 477 -2.44 45.59 -1.34
C GLN A 477 -2.46 46.37 -0.02
N ARG A 478 -2.03 45.75 1.07
CA ARG A 478 -1.84 46.37 2.38
C ARG A 478 -0.35 46.45 2.70
N LEU A 479 0.13 47.65 3.02
CA LEU A 479 1.53 47.87 3.41
C LEU A 479 1.74 47.53 4.89
N ILE A 480 2.81 46.76 5.16
CA ILE A 480 3.28 46.41 6.50
C ILE A 480 4.76 46.81 6.61
N ALA A 481 5.07 47.73 7.51
CA ALA A 481 6.44 48.07 7.85
C ALA A 481 7.05 46.94 8.68
N ALA A 482 8.25 46.47 8.28
CA ALA A 482 8.92 45.32 8.95
C ALA A 482 10.45 45.50 8.93
N ARG A 483 11.16 44.71 9.74
CA ARG A 483 12.61 44.57 9.69
C ARG A 483 12.96 43.10 9.46
N PHE A 484 13.65 42.79 8.35
CA PHE A 484 13.98 41.41 8.00
C PHE A 484 15.28 41.30 7.19
N ALA A 485 15.87 40.14 7.22
CA ALA A 485 17.05 39.81 6.43
C ALA A 485 16.67 39.19 5.08
N PRO A 486 17.43 39.46 4.01
CA PRO A 486 18.60 40.31 3.96
C PRO A 486 18.20 41.81 3.86
N ALA A 487 18.99 42.70 4.48
CA ALA A 487 18.70 44.14 4.44
C ALA A 487 18.70 44.74 3.02
N GLU A 488 19.39 44.10 2.07
CA GLU A 488 19.45 44.45 0.67
C GLU A 488 18.10 44.30 -0.05
N LEU A 489 17.18 43.46 0.48
CA LEU A 489 15.86 43.29 -0.10
C LEU A 489 14.89 44.35 0.45
N PRO A 490 14.44 45.32 -0.36
CA PRO A 490 13.63 46.43 0.12
C PRO A 490 12.17 46.07 0.40
N LEU A 491 11.63 45.13 -0.38
CA LEU A 491 10.20 44.82 -0.45
C LEU A 491 9.95 43.35 -0.67
N VAL A 492 8.89 42.81 -0.06
CA VAL A 492 8.38 41.45 -0.33
C VAL A 492 6.87 41.52 -0.40
N LEU A 493 6.30 41.05 -1.50
CA LEU A 493 4.85 40.89 -1.67
C LEU A 493 4.46 39.45 -1.31
N VAL A 494 3.60 39.33 -0.34
CA VAL A 494 3.07 38.02 0.15
C VAL A 494 1.59 37.97 -0.16
N PRO A 495 1.15 37.08 -1.07
CA PRO A 495 -0.27 36.91 -1.37
C PRO A 495 -1.04 36.47 -0.12
N ASP A 496 -2.26 36.98 0.07
CA ASP A 496 -3.19 36.52 1.08
C ASP A 496 -3.90 35.26 0.57
N ARG A 497 -3.44 34.10 1.05
CA ARG A 497 -3.96 32.78 0.62
C ARG A 497 -5.39 32.53 1.07
N GLU A 498 -5.81 33.12 2.16
CA GLU A 498 -7.19 33.01 2.63
C GLU A 498 -8.12 33.77 1.70
N ALA A 499 -7.73 34.99 1.31
CA ALA A 499 -8.45 35.78 0.33
C ALA A 499 -8.47 35.10 -1.05
N GLU A 500 -7.35 34.52 -1.49
CA GLU A 500 -7.28 33.75 -2.74
C GLU A 500 -8.18 32.52 -2.70
N LEU A 501 -8.15 31.74 -1.60
CA LEU A 501 -9.04 30.58 -1.41
C LEU A 501 -10.52 31.00 -1.48
N LYS A 502 -10.89 32.08 -0.81
CA LYS A 502 -12.27 32.60 -0.83
C LYS A 502 -12.72 32.94 -2.24
N ARG A 503 -11.91 33.68 -2.98
CA ARG A 503 -12.22 34.02 -4.38
C ARG A 503 -12.31 32.82 -5.29
N ARG A 504 -11.44 31.82 -5.10
CA ARG A 504 -11.50 30.57 -5.85
C ARG A 504 -12.78 29.80 -5.55
N VAL A 505 -13.18 29.72 -4.29
CA VAL A 505 -14.45 29.08 -3.89
C VAL A 505 -15.65 29.82 -4.52
N GLU A 506 -15.66 31.15 -4.49
CA GLU A 506 -16.71 31.97 -5.09
C GLU A 506 -16.76 31.80 -6.63
N SER A 507 -15.60 31.71 -7.28
CA SER A 507 -15.50 31.49 -8.73
C SER A 507 -15.97 30.05 -9.11
N ASP A 508 -15.54 29.04 -8.37
CA ASP A 508 -15.94 27.66 -8.63
C ASP A 508 -17.42 27.41 -8.31
N GLU A 509 -17.99 28.15 -7.34
CA GLU A 509 -19.42 28.19 -7.06
C GLU A 509 -20.19 28.81 -8.24
N ALA A 510 -19.76 29.97 -8.72
CA ALA A 510 -20.38 30.62 -9.86
C ALA A 510 -20.32 29.78 -11.14
N ALA A 511 -19.26 28.98 -11.30
CA ALA A 511 -19.08 28.05 -12.40
C ALA A 511 -19.79 26.67 -12.19
N GLY A 512 -20.45 26.46 -11.05
CA GLY A 512 -21.16 25.20 -10.73
C GLY A 512 -20.24 23.99 -10.54
N ARG A 513 -18.96 24.20 -10.19
CA ARG A 513 -17.95 23.12 -10.07
C ARG A 513 -17.95 22.44 -8.70
N ILE A 514 -18.65 23.00 -7.71
CA ILE A 514 -18.66 22.50 -6.34
C ILE A 514 -20.00 21.82 -6.03
N ALA A 515 -19.97 20.61 -5.49
CA ALA A 515 -21.16 19.93 -5.03
C ALA A 515 -21.83 20.68 -3.86
N SER A 516 -23.16 20.76 -3.84
CA SER A 516 -23.93 21.57 -2.87
C SER A 516 -23.64 21.23 -1.41
N GLY A 517 -23.34 19.95 -1.08
CA GLY A 517 -22.97 19.53 0.27
C GLY A 517 -21.59 20.06 0.73
N ALA A 518 -20.63 20.17 -0.18
CA ALA A 518 -19.31 20.72 0.11
C ALA A 518 -19.34 22.24 0.22
N LEU A 519 -20.21 22.90 -0.55
CA LEU A 519 -20.33 24.36 -0.59
C LEU A 519 -20.70 24.97 0.77
N GLY A 520 -21.63 24.32 1.51
CA GLY A 520 -22.02 24.75 2.86
C GLY A 520 -20.84 24.76 3.83
N LEU A 521 -20.00 23.75 3.77
CA LEU A 521 -18.80 23.65 4.60
C LEU A 521 -17.76 24.70 4.22
N MET A 522 -17.49 24.88 2.92
CA MET A 522 -16.55 25.87 2.42
C MET A 522 -16.97 27.30 2.78
N ARG A 523 -18.24 27.64 2.64
CA ARG A 523 -18.78 28.93 3.04
C ARG A 523 -18.61 29.21 4.55
N MET A 524 -18.77 28.20 5.41
CA MET A 524 -18.52 28.36 6.84
C MET A 524 -17.06 28.73 7.14
N PHE A 525 -16.10 28.12 6.42
CA PHE A 525 -14.68 28.44 6.57
C PHE A 525 -14.30 29.81 6.00
N THR A 526 -14.88 30.19 4.86
CA THR A 526 -14.51 31.46 4.17
C THR A 526 -15.32 32.67 4.63
N ALA A 527 -16.38 32.49 5.42
CA ALA A 527 -17.27 33.60 5.85
C ALA A 527 -16.57 34.70 6.63
N LYS A 528 -15.50 34.38 7.36
CA LYS A 528 -14.75 35.34 8.19
C LYS A 528 -13.54 35.92 7.49
N ILE A 529 -13.26 35.54 6.26
CA ILE A 529 -12.08 35.97 5.50
C ILE A 529 -12.40 37.31 4.82
N ASP A 530 -11.56 38.32 5.06
CA ASP A 530 -11.62 39.59 4.37
C ASP A 530 -10.92 39.48 3.00
N ALA A 531 -11.71 39.45 1.93
CA ALA A 531 -11.20 39.36 0.56
C ALA A 531 -10.91 40.74 -0.08
N SER A 532 -10.99 41.83 0.67
CA SER A 532 -10.65 43.16 0.18
C SER A 532 -9.13 43.38 0.04
N VAL A 533 -8.32 42.60 0.76
CA VAL A 533 -6.86 42.60 0.68
C VAL A 533 -6.40 41.36 -0.07
N ASP A 534 -5.69 41.55 -1.18
CA ASP A 534 -5.17 40.49 -2.03
C ASP A 534 -3.79 40.02 -1.60
N ALA A 535 -2.99 40.97 -1.08
CA ALA A 535 -1.62 40.68 -0.67
C ALA A 535 -1.12 41.71 0.36
N ASP A 536 -0.20 41.25 1.21
CA ASP A 536 0.57 42.12 2.12
C ASP A 536 1.92 42.49 1.48
N LEU A 537 2.19 43.78 1.37
CA LEU A 537 3.47 44.34 0.94
C LEU A 537 4.32 44.65 2.17
N TYR A 538 5.29 43.78 2.48
CA TYR A 538 6.25 44.04 3.55
C TYR A 538 7.35 44.93 3.07
N VAL A 539 7.57 46.05 3.77
CA VAL A 539 8.62 47.07 3.47
C VAL A 539 9.71 46.94 4.51
N ASN A 540 10.95 46.72 4.05
CA ASN A 540 12.10 46.51 4.93
C ASN A 540 12.71 47.86 5.36
N LEU A 541 12.48 48.25 6.61
CA LEU A 541 13.03 49.47 7.17
C LEU A 541 14.56 49.48 7.35
N ASP A 542 15.21 48.31 7.29
CA ASP A 542 16.66 48.18 7.33
C ASP A 542 17.31 48.38 5.94
N ASN A 543 16.49 48.53 4.89
CA ASN A 543 16.99 48.74 3.53
C ASN A 543 17.37 50.22 3.28
N PRO A 544 18.58 50.49 2.77
CA PRO A 544 19.05 51.85 2.53
C PRO A 544 18.17 52.65 1.54
N ALA A 545 17.57 51.99 0.53
CA ALA A 545 16.71 52.69 -0.42
C ALA A 545 15.40 53.16 0.23
N ILE A 546 14.83 52.34 1.13
CA ILE A 546 13.63 52.73 1.89
C ILE A 546 13.95 53.88 2.87
N ALA A 547 15.08 53.78 3.58
CA ALA A 547 15.51 54.86 4.47
C ALA A 547 15.66 56.19 3.69
N ARG A 548 16.33 56.17 2.53
CA ARG A 548 16.48 57.36 1.67
C ARG A 548 15.14 57.88 1.14
N LEU A 549 14.22 56.99 0.79
CA LEU A 549 12.88 57.39 0.33
C LEU A 549 12.12 58.16 1.44
N LEU A 550 12.25 57.74 2.68
CA LEU A 550 11.66 58.43 3.84
C LEU A 550 12.33 59.77 4.16
N GLU A 551 13.67 59.86 4.05
CA GLU A 551 14.42 61.09 4.23
C GLU A 551 14.00 62.16 3.22
N HIS A 552 13.72 61.79 1.98
CA HIS A 552 13.38 62.71 0.88
C HIS A 552 11.89 62.79 0.58
N ARG A 553 11.02 62.41 1.54
CA ARG A 553 9.56 62.31 1.33
C ARG A 553 8.88 63.56 0.81
N ALA A 554 9.47 64.74 1.08
CA ALA A 554 8.94 66.06 0.62
C ALA A 554 9.20 66.34 -0.88
N ASP A 555 10.23 65.66 -1.43
CA ASP A 555 10.74 65.95 -2.78
C ASP A 555 10.44 64.83 -3.78
N VAL A 556 9.86 63.68 -3.30
CA VAL A 556 9.64 62.52 -4.11
C VAL A 556 8.14 62.26 -4.32
N ASP A 557 7.76 62.06 -5.55
CA ASP A 557 6.40 61.68 -5.97
C ASP A 557 6.37 60.29 -6.64
N VAL A 558 5.19 59.85 -7.04
CA VAL A 558 4.97 58.55 -7.70
C VAL A 558 5.70 58.44 -9.05
N ALA A 559 5.98 59.56 -9.70
CA ALA A 559 6.68 59.62 -10.99
C ALA A 559 8.20 59.49 -10.83
N HIS A 560 8.73 59.60 -9.60
CA HIS A 560 10.17 59.56 -9.35
C HIS A 560 10.77 58.19 -9.81
N PRO A 561 11.89 58.21 -10.56
CA PRO A 561 12.48 56.96 -11.09
C PRO A 561 12.77 55.89 -10.04
N GLY A 562 13.22 56.28 -8.84
CA GLY A 562 13.47 55.37 -7.73
C GLY A 562 12.21 54.65 -7.25
N VAL A 563 11.05 55.34 -7.22
CA VAL A 563 9.76 54.70 -6.86
C VAL A 563 9.32 53.73 -7.95
N LYS A 564 9.47 54.09 -9.22
CA LYS A 564 9.18 53.21 -10.36
C LYS A 564 10.02 51.93 -10.31
N LEU A 565 11.31 52.05 -9.96
CA LEU A 565 12.20 50.88 -9.80
C LEU A 565 11.77 49.96 -8.65
N LEU A 566 11.40 50.53 -7.50
CA LEU A 566 10.90 49.73 -6.37
C LEU A 566 9.58 49.03 -6.71
N ARG A 567 8.65 49.69 -7.41
CA ARG A 567 7.40 49.05 -7.90
C ARG A 567 7.65 47.98 -8.92
N ALA A 568 8.60 48.17 -9.83
CA ALA A 568 8.99 47.15 -10.80
C ALA A 568 9.59 45.91 -10.09
N LEU A 569 10.42 46.10 -9.05
CA LEU A 569 10.97 45.03 -8.26
C LEU A 569 9.88 44.18 -7.59
N VAL A 570 8.83 44.83 -7.02
CA VAL A 570 7.67 44.09 -6.46
C VAL A 570 7.03 43.19 -7.51
N ALA A 571 6.83 43.71 -8.74
CA ALA A 571 6.22 42.92 -9.81
C ALA A 571 7.13 41.78 -10.29
N PHE A 572 8.45 41.94 -10.31
CA PHE A 572 9.38 40.85 -10.65
C PHE A 572 9.38 39.74 -9.61
N VAL A 573 9.34 40.10 -8.33
CA VAL A 573 9.29 39.12 -7.24
C VAL A 573 7.92 38.42 -7.21
N ALA A 574 6.83 39.13 -7.47
CA ALA A 574 5.48 38.58 -7.54
C ALA A 574 5.26 37.71 -8.80
N GLY A 575 5.84 38.09 -9.95
CA GLY A 575 5.67 37.38 -11.23
C GLY A 575 6.32 36.00 -11.30
N ALA A 576 7.09 35.61 -10.30
CA ALA A 576 7.59 34.26 -10.13
C ALA A 576 6.53 33.26 -9.58
N SER A 577 5.33 33.73 -9.22
CA SER A 577 4.19 32.93 -8.74
C SER A 577 3.29 32.48 -9.89
N GLU A 578 2.79 31.22 -9.85
CA GLU A 578 1.81 30.69 -10.82
C GLU A 578 0.50 31.51 -10.87
N ALA A 579 0.13 32.16 -9.77
CA ALA A 579 -1.01 33.07 -9.74
C ALA A 579 -0.82 34.33 -10.64
N ALA A 580 0.42 34.72 -10.88
CA ALA A 580 0.77 35.82 -11.78
C ALA A 580 0.86 35.41 -13.26
N ALA A 581 0.84 34.14 -13.58
CA ALA A 581 0.88 33.65 -14.98
C ALA A 581 -0.36 34.08 -15.79
N ASN A 582 -1.47 34.39 -15.12
CA ASN A 582 -2.67 34.96 -15.74
C ASN A 582 -2.56 36.51 -15.99
N GLU A 583 -1.49 37.17 -15.51
CA GLU A 583 -1.19 38.57 -15.72
C GLU A 583 0.09 38.74 -16.56
N ALA A 584 0.15 38.11 -17.71
CA ALA A 584 1.24 38.33 -18.67
C ALA A 584 1.45 39.84 -18.96
N ASP A 585 0.40 40.65 -18.89
CA ASP A 585 0.44 42.12 -19.02
C ASP A 585 1.16 42.79 -17.83
N GLY A 586 1.11 42.20 -16.61
CA GLY A 586 1.73 42.78 -15.42
C GLY A 586 3.27 42.79 -15.45
N LEU A 587 3.87 41.69 -15.87
CA LEU A 587 5.33 41.56 -15.99
C LEU A 587 5.88 42.38 -17.14
N HIS A 588 5.18 42.41 -18.28
CA HIS A 588 5.56 43.22 -19.42
C HIS A 588 5.51 44.74 -19.07
N THR A 589 4.47 45.19 -18.38
CA THR A 589 4.33 46.56 -17.89
C THR A 589 5.45 46.90 -16.91
N ALA A 590 5.79 46.00 -15.97
CA ALA A 590 6.87 46.21 -15.01
C ALA A 590 8.25 46.31 -15.69
N LEU A 591 8.51 45.48 -16.71
CA LEU A 591 9.73 45.59 -17.52
C LEU A 591 9.82 46.92 -18.27
N ALA A 592 8.70 47.39 -18.84
CA ALA A 592 8.65 48.66 -19.52
C ALA A 592 8.83 49.83 -18.56
N GLU A 593 8.24 49.81 -17.37
CA GLU A 593 8.44 50.80 -16.31
C GLU A 593 9.88 50.81 -15.81
N TYR A 594 10.48 49.62 -15.58
CA TYR A 594 11.88 49.48 -15.20
C TYR A 594 12.80 50.13 -16.26
N GLY A 595 12.62 49.77 -17.53
CA GLY A 595 13.44 50.32 -18.61
C GLY A 595 13.36 51.85 -18.72
N ARG A 596 12.13 52.38 -18.61
CA ARG A 596 11.95 53.85 -18.62
C ARG A 596 12.61 54.53 -17.42
N ALA A 597 12.44 53.98 -16.22
CA ALA A 597 13.06 54.52 -15.01
C ALA A 597 14.60 54.53 -15.08
N VAL A 598 15.19 53.47 -15.65
CA VAL A 598 16.64 53.42 -15.89
C VAL A 598 17.08 54.52 -16.88
N CYS A 599 16.36 54.70 -17.98
CA CYS A 599 16.67 55.79 -18.93
C CYS A 599 16.58 57.15 -18.26
N GLU A 600 15.50 57.45 -17.50
CA GLU A 600 15.33 58.69 -16.77
C GLU A 600 16.49 58.97 -15.79
N LEU A 601 16.98 57.91 -15.08
CA LEU A 601 18.13 58.03 -14.17
C LEU A 601 19.45 58.31 -14.91
N LEU A 602 19.64 57.71 -16.09
CA LEU A 602 20.84 57.94 -16.92
C LEU A 602 20.85 59.32 -17.56
N ASP A 603 19.68 59.86 -17.89
CA ASP A 603 19.52 61.22 -18.46
C ASP A 603 19.62 62.34 -17.42
N THR A 604 19.55 61.98 -16.11
CA THR A 604 19.67 62.98 -15.04
C THR A 604 21.09 63.50 -14.99
N PRO A 605 21.33 64.87 -15.17
CA PRO A 605 22.68 65.45 -15.15
C PRO A 605 23.36 65.17 -13.81
N ARG A 606 24.61 64.67 -13.85
CA ARG A 606 25.40 64.58 -12.61
C ARG A 606 25.54 65.90 -11.95
N PRO A 607 25.24 66.04 -10.64
CA PRO A 607 25.56 67.32 -9.95
C PRO A 607 27.04 67.57 -10.11
N ALA A 608 27.39 68.79 -10.49
CA ALA A 608 28.77 69.23 -10.61
C ALA A 608 29.48 69.02 -9.27
N ARG A 609 30.58 68.26 -9.30
CA ARG A 609 31.43 67.97 -8.14
C ARG A 609 32.03 69.24 -7.56
#